data_b5270dfda8f56009e36d7a9b73ea011d
#
_entry.id   b5270dfda8f56009e36d7a9b73ea011d
#
_cell.length_a   1.000
_cell.length_b   1.000
_cell.length_c   1.000
_cell.angle_alpha   90.00
_cell.angle_beta   90.00
_cell.angle_gamma   90.00
#
_symmetry.space_group_name_H-M   'P 1'
#
loop_
_entity.id
_entity.type
_entity.pdbx_description
1 polymer ?
#
loop_
_entity_poly.entity_id
_entity_poly.type
_entity_poly.pdbx_seq_one_letter_code
_entity_poly.pdbx_strand_id
1 'polypeptide(L)'
;MKILKEGCPSKDGFHMPAEYEPHKGTILIWPKRPGSWIYGAKKAREAFADVICAAAESETVYLLVEAGELDHAQMIIEAVRKEKNYQKNYPVHYMEIASDDAWARDVGPTFVVNGQGQVRGIDW
;
A
#
# COMPACT_ATOMS: atom_id res chain seq x y z
N MET A 1 -1.02 -19.71 -4.59
CA MET A 1 0.03 -19.25 -3.67
C MET A 1 0.62 -20.45 -2.95
N LYS A 2 1.96 -20.57 -2.86
CA LYS A 2 2.62 -21.67 -2.11
C LYS A 2 3.12 -21.10 -0.78
N ILE A 3 2.72 -21.71 0.31
CA ILE A 3 3.20 -21.35 1.65
C ILE A 3 4.38 -22.26 1.98
N LEU A 4 5.52 -21.66 2.33
CA LEU A 4 6.71 -22.36 2.81
C LEU A 4 6.77 -22.19 4.34
N LYS A 5 6.68 -23.32 5.05
CA LYS A 5 6.73 -23.32 6.53
C LYS A 5 8.16 -23.44 7.07
N GLU A 6 9.09 -23.83 6.22
CA GLU A 6 10.49 -24.01 6.56
C GLU A 6 11.35 -23.42 5.46
N GLY A 7 12.53 -22.97 5.81
CA GLY A 7 13.49 -22.39 4.89
C GLY A 7 14.04 -21.05 5.39
N CYS A 8 15.14 -20.65 4.80
CA CYS A 8 15.75 -19.36 5.07
C CYS A 8 15.94 -18.64 3.74
N PRO A 9 15.23 -17.53 3.51
CA PRO A 9 15.28 -16.84 2.22
C PRO A 9 16.69 -16.55 1.73
N SER A 10 17.60 -16.14 2.60
CA SER A 10 18.99 -15.85 2.24
C SER A 10 19.76 -17.09 1.76
N LYS A 11 19.48 -18.28 2.33
CA LYS A 11 20.07 -19.54 1.88
C LYS A 11 19.53 -20.00 0.52
N ASP A 12 18.32 -19.57 0.19
CA ASP A 12 17.64 -19.84 -1.08
C ASP A 12 17.99 -18.78 -2.15
N GLY A 13 18.93 -17.87 -1.87
CA GLY A 13 19.37 -16.84 -2.80
C GLY A 13 18.45 -15.63 -2.91
N PHE A 14 17.56 -15.42 -1.91
CA PHE A 14 16.74 -14.22 -1.83
C PHE A 14 17.38 -13.14 -0.98
N HIS A 15 17.16 -11.89 -1.34
CA HIS A 15 17.55 -10.71 -0.58
C HIS A 15 16.41 -9.68 -0.56
N MET A 16 16.42 -8.80 0.42
CA MET A 16 15.54 -7.64 0.45
C MET A 16 16.11 -6.56 -0.46
N PRO A 17 15.39 -6.12 -1.50
CA PRO A 17 15.85 -5.02 -2.36
C PRO A 17 15.94 -3.72 -1.56
N ALA A 18 16.84 -2.83 -1.97
CA ALA A 18 16.92 -1.51 -1.41
C ALA A 18 15.69 -0.66 -1.83
N GLU A 19 15.29 0.32 -1.01
CA GLU A 19 14.11 1.16 -1.27
C GLU A 19 14.23 2.00 -2.56
N TYR A 20 15.43 2.28 -3.02
CA TYR A 20 15.69 3.01 -4.26
C TYR A 20 15.76 2.13 -5.52
N GLU A 21 15.65 0.79 -5.37
CA GLU A 21 15.59 -0.09 -6.52
C GLU A 21 14.23 0.01 -7.22
N PRO A 22 14.15 -0.29 -8.53
CA PRO A 22 12.89 -0.27 -9.25
C PRO A 22 11.84 -1.17 -8.59
N HIS A 23 10.69 -0.62 -8.24
CA HIS A 23 9.57 -1.36 -7.67
C HIS A 23 8.32 -1.28 -8.57
N LYS A 24 7.38 -2.18 -8.33
CA LYS A 24 6.16 -2.31 -9.14
C LYS A 24 5.02 -1.40 -8.68
N GLY A 25 5.18 -0.80 -7.53
CA GLY A 25 4.19 0.10 -6.95
C GLY A 25 4.25 0.15 -5.44
N THR A 26 3.51 1.09 -4.87
CA THR A 26 3.41 1.34 -3.43
C THR A 26 2.11 0.75 -2.87
N ILE A 27 2.20 0.09 -1.72
CA ILE A 27 1.05 -0.43 -0.97
C ILE A 27 0.72 0.54 0.15
N LEU A 28 -0.54 0.96 0.24
CA LEU A 28 -1.06 1.82 1.30
C LEU A 28 -2.34 1.20 1.89
N ILE A 29 -2.64 1.51 3.15
CA ILE A 29 -3.87 1.08 3.83
C ILE A 29 -4.67 2.32 4.19
N TRP A 30 -5.97 2.33 3.82
CA TRP A 30 -6.85 3.47 4.07
C TRP A 30 -7.12 3.69 5.55
N PRO A 31 -6.94 4.91 6.09
CA PRO A 31 -7.12 5.18 7.51
C PRO A 31 -8.58 5.02 7.95
N LYS A 32 -8.85 4.10 8.88
CA LYS A 32 -10.20 3.88 9.43
C LYS A 32 -10.25 3.80 10.95
N ARG A 33 -9.30 3.12 11.59
CA ARG A 33 -9.33 2.76 13.01
C ARG A 33 -9.61 3.96 13.93
N PRO A 34 -10.73 3.99 14.67
CA PRO A 34 -11.09 5.12 15.53
C PRO A 34 -10.08 5.41 16.63
N GLY A 35 -9.45 4.37 17.19
CA GLY A 35 -8.46 4.51 18.25
C GLY A 35 -7.14 5.17 17.81
N SER A 36 -6.76 5.02 16.54
CA SER A 36 -5.57 5.65 15.97
C SER A 36 -5.82 7.09 15.54
N TRP A 37 -7.08 7.42 15.20
CA TRP A 37 -7.48 8.71 14.63
C TRP A 37 -8.56 9.38 15.48
N ILE A 38 -8.13 9.99 16.61
CA ILE A 38 -9.02 10.53 17.66
C ILE A 38 -10.04 11.58 17.18
N TYR A 39 -9.84 12.18 16.00
CA TYR A 39 -10.76 13.15 15.39
C TYR A 39 -11.50 12.59 14.17
N GLY A 40 -11.74 11.27 14.13
CA GLY A 40 -12.55 10.62 13.10
C GLY A 40 -11.86 10.40 11.76
N ALA A 41 -10.54 10.34 11.73
CA ALA A 41 -9.71 10.06 10.55
C ALA A 41 -9.81 11.04 9.38
N LYS A 42 -10.68 12.08 9.42
CA LYS A 42 -10.90 12.97 8.27
C LYS A 42 -9.60 13.58 7.75
N LYS A 43 -8.81 14.20 8.64
CA LYS A 43 -7.51 14.81 8.28
C LYS A 43 -6.48 13.79 7.80
N ALA A 44 -6.49 12.60 8.39
CA ALA A 44 -5.65 11.50 7.94
C ALA A 44 -6.01 11.06 6.53
N ARG A 45 -7.30 10.91 6.22
CA ARG A 45 -7.79 10.53 4.89
C ARG A 45 -7.45 11.57 3.82
N GLU A 46 -7.57 12.86 4.13
CA GLU A 46 -7.14 13.95 3.25
C GLU A 46 -5.62 13.86 2.96
N ALA A 47 -4.80 13.67 3.99
CA ALA A 47 -3.35 13.52 3.84
C ALA A 47 -2.96 12.23 3.08
N PHE A 48 -3.62 11.11 3.36
CA PHE A 48 -3.38 9.87 2.61
C PHE A 48 -3.79 9.99 1.14
N ALA A 49 -4.92 10.66 0.86
CA ALA A 49 -5.33 10.93 -0.52
C ALA A 49 -4.29 11.77 -1.27
N ASP A 50 -3.67 12.74 -0.61
CA ASP A 50 -2.58 13.54 -1.16
C ASP A 50 -1.34 12.68 -1.49
N VAL A 51 -0.92 11.83 -0.55
CA VAL A 51 0.19 10.88 -0.77
C VAL A 51 -0.12 9.90 -1.91
N ILE A 52 -1.36 9.35 -1.95
CA ILE A 52 -1.81 8.45 -3.02
C ILE A 52 -1.74 9.14 -4.38
N CYS A 53 -2.23 10.38 -4.48
CA CYS A 53 -2.20 11.14 -5.72
C CYS A 53 -0.76 11.45 -6.16
N ALA A 54 0.11 11.86 -5.23
CA ALA A 54 1.51 12.13 -5.51
C ALA A 54 2.28 10.87 -5.97
N ALA A 55 2.09 9.73 -5.28
CA ALA A 55 2.68 8.46 -5.67
C ALA A 55 2.20 8.00 -7.07
N ALA A 56 0.91 8.19 -7.37
CA ALA A 56 0.33 7.83 -8.66
C ALA A 56 0.82 8.67 -9.84
N GLU A 57 1.59 9.72 -9.61
CA GLU A 57 2.30 10.43 -10.69
C GLU A 57 3.56 9.68 -11.17
N SER A 58 4.11 8.78 -10.35
CA SER A 58 5.36 8.07 -10.63
C SER A 58 5.23 6.55 -10.70
N GLU A 59 4.23 5.96 -10.02
CA GLU A 59 4.07 4.51 -9.93
C GLU A 59 2.65 4.07 -9.59
N THR A 60 2.38 2.78 -9.78
CA THR A 60 1.11 2.16 -9.41
C THR A 60 0.92 2.17 -7.90
N VAL A 61 -0.28 2.53 -7.43
CA VAL A 61 -0.65 2.45 -6.01
C VAL A 61 -1.63 1.30 -5.79
N TYR A 62 -1.36 0.46 -4.80
CA TYR A 62 -2.26 -0.58 -4.31
C TYR A 62 -2.84 -0.13 -2.97
N LEU A 63 -4.10 0.28 -2.98
CA LEU A 63 -4.78 0.78 -1.79
C LEU A 63 -5.69 -0.28 -1.19
N LEU A 64 -5.35 -0.72 0.03
CA LEU A 64 -6.19 -1.60 0.81
C LEU A 64 -7.26 -0.78 1.52
N VAL A 65 -8.52 -1.16 1.34
CA VAL A 65 -9.69 -0.50 1.96
C VAL A 65 -10.57 -1.55 2.62
N GLU A 66 -11.21 -1.20 3.72
CA GLU A 66 -12.24 -2.07 4.28
C GLU A 66 -13.52 -2.07 3.45
N ALA A 67 -14.24 -3.19 3.54
CA ALA A 67 -15.56 -3.32 2.93
C ALA A 67 -16.48 -2.15 3.34
N GLY A 68 -17.13 -1.53 2.35
CA GLY A 68 -17.98 -0.37 2.53
C GLY A 68 -17.27 1.00 2.62
N GLU A 69 -15.95 1.05 2.60
CA GLU A 69 -15.19 2.31 2.56
C GLU A 69 -14.72 2.69 1.14
N LEU A 70 -14.89 1.80 0.16
CA LEU A 70 -14.38 1.97 -1.20
C LEU A 70 -14.85 3.27 -1.86
N ASP A 71 -16.17 3.47 -1.92
CA ASP A 71 -16.76 4.65 -2.58
C ASP A 71 -16.31 5.95 -1.90
N HIS A 72 -16.25 5.92 -0.57
CA HIS A 72 -15.81 7.07 0.22
C HIS A 72 -14.31 7.39 -0.01
N ALA A 73 -13.45 6.38 -0.08
CA ALA A 73 -12.04 6.56 -0.38
C ALA A 73 -11.85 7.13 -1.80
N GLN A 74 -12.54 6.57 -2.79
CA GLN A 74 -12.49 7.07 -4.16
C GLN A 74 -12.93 8.53 -4.27
N MET A 75 -14.03 8.89 -3.61
CA MET A 75 -14.55 10.25 -3.60
C MET A 75 -13.52 11.25 -3.04
N ILE A 76 -12.88 10.93 -1.92
CA ILE A 76 -11.88 11.81 -1.30
C ILE A 76 -10.64 11.94 -2.18
N ILE A 77 -10.13 10.82 -2.73
CA ILE A 77 -8.94 10.81 -3.59
C ILE A 77 -9.18 11.64 -4.85
N GLU A 78 -10.33 11.49 -5.51
CA GLU A 78 -10.65 12.27 -6.71
C GLU A 78 -10.88 13.76 -6.39
N ALA A 79 -11.44 14.09 -5.22
CA ALA A 79 -11.57 15.47 -4.78
C ALA A 79 -10.21 16.13 -4.58
N VAL A 80 -9.29 15.47 -3.86
CA VAL A 80 -7.92 15.96 -3.64
C VAL A 80 -7.15 16.07 -4.95
N ARG A 81 -7.27 15.08 -5.83
CA ARG A 81 -6.65 15.08 -7.16
C ARG A 81 -7.06 16.32 -7.95
N LYS A 82 -8.37 16.60 -8.00
CA LYS A 82 -8.92 17.74 -8.72
C LYS A 82 -8.51 19.07 -8.09
N GLU A 83 -8.60 19.18 -6.77
CA GLU A 83 -8.25 20.40 -6.03
C GLU A 83 -6.80 20.80 -6.22
N LYS A 84 -5.88 19.82 -6.14
CA LYS A 84 -4.42 20.05 -6.24
C LYS A 84 -3.86 19.86 -7.65
N ASN A 85 -4.73 19.58 -8.63
CA ASN A 85 -4.37 19.40 -10.04
C ASN A 85 -3.31 18.30 -10.30
N TYR A 86 -3.37 17.19 -9.55
CA TYR A 86 -2.52 16.04 -9.81
C TYR A 86 -2.86 15.39 -11.15
N GLN A 87 -1.83 15.03 -11.91
CA GLN A 87 -1.98 14.29 -13.15
C GLN A 87 -2.02 12.79 -12.86
N LYS A 88 -2.96 12.08 -13.47
CA LYS A 88 -3.09 10.62 -13.28
C LYS A 88 -2.22 9.89 -14.31
N ASN A 89 -1.00 9.56 -13.93
CA ASN A 89 -0.08 8.83 -14.81
C ASN A 89 -0.15 7.30 -14.60
N TYR A 90 -0.38 6.86 -13.34
CA TYR A 90 -0.44 5.45 -12.97
C TYR A 90 -1.75 5.09 -12.26
N PRO A 91 -2.19 3.82 -12.34
CA PRO A 91 -3.44 3.39 -11.73
C PRO A 91 -3.36 3.33 -10.21
N VAL A 92 -4.49 3.58 -9.56
CA VAL A 92 -4.75 3.21 -8.16
C VAL A 92 -5.64 1.97 -8.17
N HIS A 93 -5.10 0.84 -7.70
CA HIS A 93 -5.84 -0.41 -7.54
C HIS A 93 -6.39 -0.49 -6.13
N TYR A 94 -7.70 -0.57 -6.01
CA TYR A 94 -8.39 -0.72 -4.73
C TYR A 94 -8.60 -2.20 -4.45
N MET A 95 -8.26 -2.62 -3.23
CA MET A 95 -8.43 -3.99 -2.75
C MET A 95 -9.20 -3.98 -1.45
N GLU A 96 -10.37 -4.64 -1.43
CA GLU A 96 -11.16 -4.77 -0.21
C GLU A 96 -10.52 -5.82 0.71
N ILE A 97 -9.75 -5.34 1.69
CA ILE A 97 -9.05 -6.18 2.68
C ILE A 97 -9.23 -5.51 4.04
N ALA A 98 -9.76 -6.27 5.00
CA ALA A 98 -9.88 -5.81 6.38
C ALA A 98 -8.49 -5.61 7.00
N SER A 99 -8.29 -4.53 7.70
CA SER A 99 -7.06 -4.23 8.43
C SER A 99 -7.36 -3.48 9.72
N ASP A 100 -6.62 -3.81 10.76
CA ASP A 100 -6.75 -3.16 12.06
C ASP A 100 -5.95 -1.84 12.15
N ASP A 101 -5.07 -1.58 11.19
CA ASP A 101 -4.25 -0.35 11.18
C ASP A 101 -3.91 0.13 9.76
N ALA A 102 -3.39 1.36 9.66
CA ALA A 102 -2.97 1.99 8.40
C ALA A 102 -1.46 1.87 8.12
N TRP A 103 -0.71 1.20 8.98
CA TRP A 103 0.74 1.05 8.90
C TRP A 103 1.13 -0.15 8.02
N ALA A 104 1.11 0.02 6.70
CA ALA A 104 1.35 -1.07 5.76
C ALA A 104 2.73 -1.74 5.92
N ARG A 105 3.74 -1.00 6.37
CA ARG A 105 5.08 -1.55 6.63
C ARG A 105 5.10 -2.51 7.82
N ASP A 106 4.29 -2.22 8.85
CA ASP A 106 4.29 -2.97 10.10
C ASP A 106 3.40 -4.22 10.02
N VAL A 107 2.30 -4.16 9.27
CA VAL A 107 1.32 -5.26 9.17
C VAL A 107 1.45 -6.05 7.86
N GLY A 108 2.17 -5.53 6.89
CA GLY A 108 2.40 -6.19 5.61
C GLY A 108 3.60 -7.13 5.61
N PRO A 109 3.70 -8.05 4.65
CA PRO A 109 4.85 -8.91 4.51
C PRO A 109 6.08 -8.14 4.03
N THR A 110 7.26 -8.55 4.48
CA THR A 110 8.50 -8.11 3.85
C THR A 110 8.73 -8.88 2.56
N PHE A 111 8.81 -8.17 1.44
CA PHE A 111 9.10 -8.78 0.15
C PHE A 111 10.60 -8.96 -0.08
N VAL A 112 10.99 -10.15 -0.52
CA VAL A 112 12.35 -10.48 -0.92
C VAL A 112 12.37 -11.02 -2.35
N VAL A 113 13.43 -10.74 -3.07
CA VAL A 113 13.61 -11.11 -4.48
C VAL A 113 14.88 -11.92 -4.67
N ASN A 114 14.98 -12.68 -5.78
CA ASN A 114 16.19 -13.36 -6.18
C ASN A 114 16.63 -12.96 -7.61
N GLY A 115 17.80 -13.40 -8.02
CA GLY A 115 18.37 -13.12 -9.34
C GLY A 115 17.57 -13.68 -10.52
N GLN A 116 16.52 -14.50 -10.28
CA GLN A 116 15.63 -15.05 -11.28
C GLN A 116 14.28 -14.26 -11.39
N GLY A 117 14.18 -13.14 -10.66
CA GLY A 117 12.96 -12.33 -10.63
C GLY A 117 11.79 -12.94 -9.83
N GLN A 118 12.06 -13.96 -9.02
CA GLN A 118 11.05 -14.53 -8.13
C GLN A 118 10.88 -13.63 -6.90
N VAL A 119 9.66 -13.53 -6.40
CA VAL A 119 9.29 -12.75 -5.22
C VAL A 119 8.72 -13.68 -4.15
N ARG A 120 9.12 -13.47 -2.90
CA ARG A 120 8.51 -14.09 -1.71
C ARG A 120 8.05 -13.01 -0.74
N GLY A 121 6.87 -13.16 -0.14
CA GLY A 121 6.44 -12.41 1.04
C GLY A 121 6.87 -13.16 2.28
N ILE A 122 7.52 -12.48 3.19
CA ILE A 122 7.89 -12.99 4.52
C ILE A 122 6.88 -12.46 5.50
N ASP A 123 6.18 -13.36 6.16
CA ASP A 123 5.21 -13.09 7.22
C ASP A 123 5.90 -13.40 8.56
N TRP A 124 5.83 -12.45 9.49
CA TRP A 124 6.57 -12.47 10.77
C TRP A 124 5.67 -12.96 11.92
#